data_ff41ad8317a93192f44a3c5c95bfc562
#
_entry.id   ff41ad8317a93192f44a3c5c95bfc562
#
_cell.length_a   1.000
_cell.length_b   1.000
_cell.length_c   1.000
_cell.angle_alpha   90.00
_cell.angle_beta   90.00
_cell.angle_gamma   90.00
#
_symmetry.space_group_name_H-M   'P 1'
#
loop_
_entity.id
_entity.type
_entity.pdbx_description
1 polymer ?
#
loop_
_entity_poly.entity_id
_entity_poly.type
_entity_poly.pdbx_seq_one_letter_code
_entity_poly.pdbx_strand_id
1 'polypeptide(L)'
;MAAKDVRFAGDAREKMLRGVDILANAVKVTLGPKGRNVVLDKSFGAPRITKDGVTVAKEIELEDKFENMGAQMVREVAQKTNDLAGDGTTTATVLAQAIVREGAKSVAAGMNPMDLKRGIDIAVSAVVKDIEKRAKKVGSSAEVAQVGTLAANGDTKVGKMIAEAMQKVGNEGVITVEEAKALDTEVEIVEGMQFDRGYLSPYFITNAEKMVAELEDAFVLLHEKKLSGLQAMLPVLEAIVQAGKPLLIVAEDVEGEALATLVVNKLRGGLKVAAVKAPGFGDRRKAMLEDIAILTGGQLISEELGIKLENVTTAMLGRAKKVIIEKEKTTIVDGAGKKKEIEARIGQIKAQIEETTSDYDREKLQERLAKLAGGVAVIRVGGATEIEVKEKKDRVEDALNATRAAVEEGIVPGGGVALLRAKKAVGKITDHNADVQAGINIVLKALESPTRQIAENSGVEGSIVVGKIMEHKSETFGFDAQSEEYVDLVDSGIVDPAKVVRAALQDAASVAGLLVTTEAMVAEAPKKQTPPPPMPGGGGMGGMDF
;
A
#
# COMPACT_ATOMS: atom_id res chain seq x y z
N MET A 1 -26.07 12.15 -21.61
CA MET A 1 -24.63 12.17 -21.33
C MET A 1 -24.18 13.62 -21.20
N ALA A 2 -23.31 13.96 -20.23
CA ALA A 2 -22.72 15.30 -20.14
C ALA A 2 -21.83 15.57 -21.35
N ALA A 3 -21.79 16.82 -21.83
CA ALA A 3 -20.88 17.23 -22.89
C ALA A 3 -19.43 16.99 -22.47
N LYS A 4 -18.56 16.68 -23.42
CA LYS A 4 -17.13 16.45 -23.18
C LYS A 4 -16.32 17.62 -23.73
N ASP A 5 -15.30 18.03 -22.99
CA ASP A 5 -14.22 18.90 -23.44
C ASP A 5 -13.04 18.01 -23.83
N VAL A 6 -12.47 18.25 -25.00
CA VAL A 6 -11.38 17.42 -25.55
C VAL A 6 -10.20 18.31 -25.88
N ARG A 7 -9.01 17.93 -25.40
CA ARG A 7 -7.73 18.59 -25.67
C ARG A 7 -6.82 17.66 -26.43
N PHE A 8 -6.01 18.21 -27.34
CA PHE A 8 -5.15 17.44 -28.23
C PHE A 8 -3.72 17.98 -28.22
N ALA A 9 -2.81 17.13 -28.63
CA ALA A 9 -1.41 17.47 -28.95
C ALA A 9 -0.72 18.30 -27.86
N GLY A 10 -0.17 19.47 -28.24
CA GLY A 10 0.59 20.35 -27.34
C GLY A 10 -0.21 20.84 -26.13
N ASP A 11 -1.48 21.24 -26.33
CA ASP A 11 -2.35 21.74 -25.25
C ASP A 11 -2.64 20.64 -24.20
N ALA A 12 -2.94 19.41 -24.67
CA ALA A 12 -3.12 18.28 -23.78
C ALA A 12 -1.85 17.97 -22.98
N ARG A 13 -0.69 17.92 -23.64
CA ARG A 13 0.61 17.66 -22.99
C ARG A 13 1.01 18.72 -21.98
N GLU A 14 0.81 20.01 -22.30
CA GLU A 14 1.13 21.12 -21.39
C GLU A 14 0.31 21.02 -20.10
N LYS A 15 -1.01 20.83 -20.21
CA LYS A 15 -1.91 20.67 -19.06
C LYS A 15 -1.52 19.47 -18.20
N MET A 16 -1.29 18.33 -18.84
CA MET A 16 -0.88 17.10 -18.16
C MET A 16 0.43 17.29 -17.40
N LEU A 17 1.47 17.86 -18.04
CA LEU A 17 2.77 18.14 -17.43
C LEU A 17 2.65 19.08 -16.23
N ARG A 18 1.82 20.11 -16.32
CA ARG A 18 1.59 21.03 -15.23
C ARG A 18 1.00 20.32 -14.00
N GLY A 19 0.02 19.43 -14.19
CA GLY A 19 -0.52 18.60 -13.11
C GLY A 19 0.51 17.68 -12.49
N VAL A 20 1.30 16.98 -13.32
CA VAL A 20 2.44 16.15 -12.87
C VAL A 20 3.41 16.97 -12.02
N ASP A 21 3.76 18.17 -12.48
CA ASP A 21 4.72 19.03 -11.80
C ASP A 21 4.21 19.57 -10.47
N ILE A 22 2.95 19.97 -10.37
CA ILE A 22 2.35 20.47 -9.14
C ILE A 22 2.40 19.38 -8.06
N LEU A 23 1.91 18.17 -8.39
CA LEU A 23 1.92 17.08 -7.44
C LEU A 23 3.34 16.66 -7.07
N ALA A 24 4.20 16.39 -8.04
CA ALA A 24 5.55 15.92 -7.77
C ALA A 24 6.39 16.95 -7.00
N ASN A 25 6.22 18.25 -7.24
CA ASN A 25 6.91 19.30 -6.49
C ASN A 25 6.46 19.38 -5.02
N ALA A 26 5.19 19.09 -4.73
CA ALA A 26 4.70 19.03 -3.36
C ALA A 26 5.22 17.78 -2.61
N VAL A 27 5.35 16.65 -3.31
CA VAL A 27 5.82 15.39 -2.73
C VAL A 27 7.34 15.37 -2.54
N LYS A 28 8.12 15.80 -3.52
CA LYS A 28 9.59 15.65 -3.53
C LYS A 28 10.33 16.41 -2.42
N VAL A 29 9.69 17.44 -1.81
CA VAL A 29 10.28 18.17 -0.68
C VAL A 29 10.45 17.31 0.57
N THR A 30 9.76 16.17 0.64
CA THR A 30 9.84 15.23 1.76
C THR A 30 10.99 14.24 1.63
N LEU A 31 11.65 14.14 0.46
CA LEU A 31 12.64 13.12 0.15
C LEU A 31 13.94 13.28 0.93
N GLY A 32 14.43 12.19 1.49
CA GLY A 32 15.71 12.09 2.17
C GLY A 32 15.71 12.58 3.63
N PRO A 33 16.86 12.46 4.33
CA PRO A 33 16.94 12.73 5.77
C PRO A 33 16.67 14.19 6.12
N LYS A 34 17.02 15.14 5.25
CA LYS A 34 16.70 16.57 5.38
C LYS A 34 15.42 17.00 4.64
N GLY A 35 14.61 16.02 4.21
CA GLY A 35 13.28 16.28 3.69
C GLY A 35 12.39 17.00 4.72
N ARG A 36 11.49 17.86 4.21
CA ARG A 36 10.65 18.73 5.05
C ARG A 36 9.22 18.20 5.12
N ASN A 37 8.53 18.62 6.15
CA ASN A 37 7.11 18.32 6.33
C ASN A 37 6.25 19.11 5.33
N VAL A 38 5.15 18.50 4.93
CA VAL A 38 4.04 19.14 4.21
C VAL A 38 2.86 19.28 5.17
N VAL A 39 2.21 20.43 5.14
CA VAL A 39 1.00 20.71 5.93
C VAL A 39 -0.21 20.53 5.04
N LEU A 40 -1.12 19.67 5.45
CA LEU A 40 -2.34 19.33 4.72
C LEU A 40 -3.55 19.91 5.46
N ASP A 41 -4.40 20.63 4.74
CA ASP A 41 -5.67 21.11 5.28
C ASP A 41 -6.64 19.94 5.51
N LYS A 42 -7.49 20.06 6.51
CA LYS A 42 -8.52 19.06 6.82
C LYS A 42 -9.87 19.75 6.90
N SER A 43 -10.89 19.16 6.28
CA SER A 43 -12.26 19.67 6.34
C SER A 43 -12.78 19.79 7.77
N PHE A 44 -12.26 19.01 8.71
CA PHE A 44 -12.56 19.04 10.14
C PHE A 44 -11.31 18.74 10.96
N GLY A 45 -11.09 19.52 12.02
CA GLY A 45 -9.96 19.36 12.95
C GLY A 45 -8.73 20.20 12.59
N ALA A 46 -7.61 19.89 13.21
CA ALA A 46 -6.35 20.58 12.96
C ALA A 46 -5.69 20.10 11.65
N PRO A 47 -4.91 20.96 10.94
CA PRO A 47 -4.12 20.53 9.79
C PRO A 47 -3.22 19.36 10.13
N ARG A 48 -3.06 18.42 9.19
CA ARG A 48 -2.14 17.29 9.31
C ARG A 48 -0.74 17.69 8.83
N ILE A 49 0.26 17.32 9.60
CA ILE A 49 1.67 17.48 9.20
C ILE A 49 2.21 16.09 8.89
N THR A 50 2.83 15.93 7.71
CA THR A 50 3.37 14.62 7.27
C THR A 50 4.62 14.78 6.41
N LYS A 51 5.45 13.73 6.39
CA LYS A 51 6.54 13.50 5.42
C LYS A 51 6.23 12.38 4.45
N ASP A 52 5.15 11.63 4.66
CA ASP A 52 4.78 10.51 3.80
C ASP A 52 4.30 10.99 2.43
N GLY A 53 5.01 10.55 1.38
CA GLY A 53 4.76 10.98 0.00
C GLY A 53 3.41 10.53 -0.54
N VAL A 54 2.92 9.33 -0.18
CA VAL A 54 1.61 8.85 -0.67
C VAL A 54 0.48 9.63 -0.01
N THR A 55 0.60 9.97 1.27
CA THR A 55 -0.38 10.82 1.97
C THR A 55 -0.47 12.19 1.33
N VAL A 56 0.68 12.83 1.04
CA VAL A 56 0.70 14.12 0.35
C VAL A 56 0.07 14.00 -1.06
N ALA A 57 0.42 12.97 -1.82
CA ALA A 57 -0.11 12.76 -3.17
C ALA A 57 -1.64 12.56 -3.19
N LYS A 58 -2.20 11.90 -2.19
CA LYS A 58 -3.66 11.64 -2.08
C LYS A 58 -4.48 12.91 -1.84
N GLU A 59 -3.94 13.89 -1.14
CA GLU A 59 -4.65 15.12 -0.79
C GLU A 59 -4.61 16.17 -1.92
N ILE A 60 -3.79 15.96 -2.97
CA ILE A 60 -3.69 16.93 -4.06
C ILE A 60 -4.78 16.68 -5.10
N GLU A 61 -5.71 17.62 -5.17
CA GLU A 61 -6.75 17.71 -6.19
C GLU A 61 -6.72 19.11 -6.81
N LEU A 62 -6.71 19.17 -8.15
CA LEU A 62 -6.57 20.42 -8.89
C LEU A 62 -7.91 20.83 -9.50
N GLU A 63 -8.17 22.13 -9.54
CA GLU A 63 -9.40 22.71 -10.08
C GLU A 63 -9.55 22.47 -11.59
N ASP A 64 -8.44 22.66 -12.36
CA ASP A 64 -8.43 22.34 -13.79
C ASP A 64 -8.42 20.81 -13.98
N LYS A 65 -9.47 20.30 -14.63
CA LYS A 65 -9.68 18.87 -14.82
C LYS A 65 -8.55 18.18 -15.60
N PHE A 66 -7.94 18.86 -16.56
CA PHE A 66 -6.86 18.30 -17.36
C PHE A 66 -5.55 18.28 -16.60
N GLU A 67 -5.25 19.34 -15.83
CA GLU A 67 -4.11 19.33 -14.89
C GLU A 67 -4.31 18.26 -13.83
N ASN A 68 -5.54 18.13 -13.30
CA ASN A 68 -5.88 17.11 -12.31
C ASN A 68 -5.67 15.67 -12.84
N MET A 69 -5.98 15.40 -14.12
CA MET A 69 -5.67 14.10 -14.72
C MET A 69 -4.17 13.78 -14.66
N GLY A 70 -3.29 14.75 -14.95
CA GLY A 70 -1.85 14.59 -14.84
C GLY A 70 -1.41 14.31 -13.40
N ALA A 71 -1.94 15.06 -12.45
CA ALA A 71 -1.69 14.86 -11.01
C ALA A 71 -2.15 13.46 -10.56
N GLN A 72 -3.36 13.05 -10.96
CA GLN A 72 -3.92 11.75 -10.60
C GLN A 72 -3.11 10.56 -11.14
N MET A 73 -2.53 10.67 -12.33
CA MET A 73 -1.66 9.63 -12.87
C MET A 73 -0.39 9.46 -12.04
N VAL A 74 0.21 10.53 -11.53
CA VAL A 74 1.37 10.45 -10.62
C VAL A 74 0.95 9.98 -9.22
N ARG A 75 -0.24 10.35 -8.75
CA ARG A 75 -0.80 9.79 -7.53
C ARG A 75 -0.95 8.26 -7.61
N GLU A 76 -1.35 7.74 -8.76
CA GLU A 76 -1.43 6.29 -9.00
C GLU A 76 -0.05 5.61 -8.90
N VAL A 77 1.02 6.27 -9.37
CA VAL A 77 2.40 5.78 -9.18
C VAL A 77 2.72 5.64 -7.69
N ALA A 78 2.50 6.68 -6.90
CA ALA A 78 2.78 6.65 -5.47
C ALA A 78 1.95 5.58 -4.75
N GLN A 79 0.66 5.46 -5.08
CA GLN A 79 -0.22 4.46 -4.50
C GLN A 79 0.23 3.04 -4.84
N LYS A 80 0.55 2.75 -6.09
CA LYS A 80 0.96 1.43 -6.55
C LYS A 80 2.29 0.99 -5.94
N THR A 81 3.25 1.90 -5.82
CA THR A 81 4.52 1.63 -5.15
C THR A 81 4.30 1.34 -3.66
N ASN A 82 3.40 2.08 -3.00
CA ASN A 82 3.00 1.81 -1.62
C ASN A 82 2.37 0.41 -1.47
N ASP A 83 1.44 0.04 -2.35
CA ASP A 83 0.75 -1.25 -2.30
C ASP A 83 1.72 -2.43 -2.51
N LEU A 84 2.78 -2.25 -3.32
CA LEU A 84 3.74 -3.30 -3.66
C LEU A 84 4.89 -3.42 -2.65
N ALA A 85 5.42 -2.31 -2.17
CA ALA A 85 6.64 -2.27 -1.37
C ALA A 85 6.47 -1.58 0.00
N GLY A 86 5.38 -0.87 0.23
CA GLY A 86 5.08 -0.15 1.46
C GLY A 86 5.95 1.07 1.72
N ASP A 87 6.88 1.38 0.81
CA ASP A 87 7.83 2.49 0.89
C ASP A 87 8.25 2.92 -0.53
N GLY A 88 9.07 3.99 -0.65
CA GLY A 88 9.62 4.47 -1.92
C GLY A 88 8.67 5.34 -2.76
N THR A 89 7.54 5.75 -2.22
CA THR A 89 6.50 6.52 -2.91
C THR A 89 7.00 7.87 -3.42
N THR A 90 7.82 8.57 -2.64
CA THR A 90 8.46 9.84 -3.02
C THR A 90 9.49 9.64 -4.13
N THR A 91 10.31 8.58 -4.04
CA THR A 91 11.29 8.23 -5.09
C THR A 91 10.59 7.92 -6.41
N ALA A 92 9.50 7.13 -6.37
CA ALA A 92 8.70 6.81 -7.54
C ALA A 92 8.10 8.07 -8.21
N THR A 93 7.58 8.99 -7.40
CA THR A 93 7.05 10.28 -7.86
C THR A 93 8.11 11.13 -8.55
N VAL A 94 9.32 11.22 -7.98
CA VAL A 94 10.46 11.96 -8.55
C VAL A 94 10.90 11.34 -9.88
N LEU A 95 11.00 10.01 -9.95
CA LEU A 95 11.33 9.29 -11.18
C LEU A 95 10.27 9.49 -12.26
N ALA A 96 8.99 9.39 -11.92
CA ALA A 96 7.89 9.61 -12.84
C ALA A 96 7.94 11.02 -13.44
N GLN A 97 8.10 12.05 -12.60
CA GLN A 97 8.25 13.43 -13.06
C GLN A 97 9.43 13.58 -14.04
N ALA A 98 10.58 13.00 -13.71
CA ALA A 98 11.77 13.09 -14.52
C ALA A 98 11.58 12.43 -15.90
N ILE A 99 11.00 11.22 -15.95
CA ILE A 99 10.73 10.49 -17.19
C ILE A 99 9.72 11.26 -18.05
N VAL A 100 8.62 11.73 -17.46
CA VAL A 100 7.57 12.48 -18.19
C VAL A 100 8.13 13.78 -18.77
N ARG A 101 8.91 14.55 -17.99
CA ARG A 101 9.50 15.80 -18.45
C ARG A 101 10.47 15.61 -19.62
N GLU A 102 11.38 14.62 -19.53
CA GLU A 102 12.32 14.34 -20.62
C GLU A 102 11.62 13.72 -21.83
N GLY A 103 10.64 12.84 -21.61
CA GLY A 103 9.82 12.26 -22.67
C GLY A 103 9.02 13.32 -23.44
N ALA A 104 8.38 14.24 -22.74
CA ALA A 104 7.63 15.33 -23.37
C ALA A 104 8.51 16.25 -24.24
N LYS A 105 9.76 16.50 -23.84
CA LYS A 105 10.73 17.25 -24.67
C LYS A 105 11.03 16.50 -25.97
N SER A 106 11.23 15.18 -25.89
CA SER A 106 11.51 14.34 -27.07
C SER A 106 10.31 14.27 -28.02
N VAL A 107 9.10 14.15 -27.49
CA VAL A 107 7.86 14.19 -28.30
C VAL A 107 7.67 15.56 -28.96
N ALA A 108 7.92 16.66 -28.24
CA ALA A 108 7.88 18.01 -28.80
C ALA A 108 8.91 18.23 -29.89
N ALA A 109 10.05 17.52 -29.85
CA ALA A 109 11.06 17.50 -30.90
C ALA A 109 10.69 16.61 -32.11
N GLY A 110 9.51 15.98 -32.12
CA GLY A 110 9.00 15.20 -33.24
C GLY A 110 9.37 13.73 -33.22
N MET A 111 9.91 13.21 -32.12
CA MET A 111 10.20 11.77 -31.95
C MET A 111 8.93 10.95 -31.78
N ASN A 112 8.95 9.70 -32.25
CA ASN A 112 7.82 8.77 -32.12
C ASN A 112 7.59 8.35 -30.66
N PRO A 113 6.45 8.70 -30.04
CA PRO A 113 6.19 8.40 -28.62
C PRO A 113 6.18 6.89 -28.31
N MET A 114 5.75 6.07 -29.26
CA MET A 114 5.70 4.60 -29.05
C MET A 114 7.11 3.99 -29.05
N ASP A 115 8.02 4.51 -29.87
CA ASP A 115 9.41 4.06 -29.88
C ASP A 115 10.18 4.60 -28.65
N LEU A 116 9.90 5.84 -28.23
CA LEU A 116 10.38 6.35 -26.94
C LEU A 116 9.98 5.43 -25.79
N LYS A 117 8.70 5.00 -25.74
CA LYS A 117 8.23 4.08 -24.71
C LYS A 117 8.96 2.74 -24.76
N ARG A 118 9.20 2.17 -25.94
CA ARG A 118 9.99 0.93 -26.07
C ARG A 118 11.39 1.09 -25.49
N GLY A 119 12.05 2.21 -25.77
CA GLY A 119 13.36 2.53 -25.22
C GLY A 119 13.35 2.65 -23.70
N ILE A 120 12.32 3.28 -23.12
CA ILE A 120 12.11 3.34 -21.67
C ILE A 120 11.96 1.94 -21.08
N ASP A 121 11.11 1.09 -21.67
CA ASP A 121 10.87 -0.28 -21.19
C ASP A 121 12.16 -1.14 -21.22
N ILE A 122 12.97 -1.03 -22.27
CA ILE A 122 14.27 -1.71 -22.40
C ILE A 122 15.22 -1.26 -21.30
N ALA A 123 15.38 0.04 -21.09
CA ALA A 123 16.27 0.59 -20.09
C ALA A 123 15.87 0.19 -18.67
N VAL A 124 14.59 0.29 -18.33
CA VAL A 124 14.04 -0.11 -17.01
C VAL A 124 14.30 -1.57 -16.74
N SER A 125 14.05 -2.45 -17.72
CA SER A 125 14.33 -3.89 -17.57
C SER A 125 15.81 -4.16 -17.29
N ALA A 126 16.72 -3.42 -17.88
CA ALA A 126 18.16 -3.53 -17.62
C ALA A 126 18.54 -3.04 -16.22
N VAL A 127 17.96 -1.92 -15.76
CA VAL A 127 18.17 -1.40 -14.40
C VAL A 127 17.69 -2.39 -13.36
N VAL A 128 16.49 -2.94 -13.53
CA VAL A 128 15.92 -3.93 -12.60
C VAL A 128 16.83 -5.13 -12.44
N LYS A 129 17.27 -5.74 -13.55
CA LYS A 129 18.22 -6.86 -13.53
C LYS A 129 19.54 -6.51 -12.85
N ASP A 130 20.02 -5.28 -13.02
CA ASP A 130 21.27 -4.83 -12.38
C ASP A 130 21.09 -4.64 -10.86
N ILE A 131 19.95 -4.09 -10.41
CA ILE A 131 19.61 -3.97 -9.00
C ILE A 131 19.50 -5.34 -8.34
N GLU A 132 18.74 -6.28 -8.94
CA GLU A 132 18.58 -7.65 -8.44
C GLU A 132 19.93 -8.37 -8.31
N LYS A 133 20.81 -8.22 -9.30
CA LYS A 133 22.14 -8.81 -9.28
C LYS A 133 23.04 -8.25 -8.18
N ARG A 134 22.91 -6.97 -7.84
CA ARG A 134 23.75 -6.29 -6.83
C ARG A 134 23.15 -6.34 -5.43
N ALA A 135 21.90 -6.76 -5.29
CA ALA A 135 21.23 -6.86 -4.01
C ALA A 135 21.94 -7.85 -3.09
N LYS A 136 22.30 -7.41 -1.89
CA LYS A 136 22.88 -8.23 -0.82
C LYS A 136 21.76 -8.78 0.04
N LYS A 137 21.65 -10.09 0.17
CA LYS A 137 20.65 -10.74 1.03
C LYS A 137 20.85 -10.37 2.49
N VAL A 138 19.75 -10.10 3.18
CA VAL A 138 19.67 -9.87 4.62
C VAL A 138 19.33 -11.22 5.29
N GLY A 139 20.19 -11.74 6.13
CA GLY A 139 20.02 -13.09 6.68
C GLY A 139 20.09 -13.18 8.21
N SER A 140 20.68 -12.20 8.88
CA SER A 140 20.81 -12.21 10.34
C SER A 140 19.83 -11.24 11.01
N SER A 141 19.38 -11.59 12.24
CA SER A 141 18.54 -10.71 13.06
C SER A 141 19.19 -9.35 13.32
N ALA A 142 20.53 -9.28 13.38
CA ALA A 142 21.27 -8.03 13.53
C ALA A 142 21.16 -7.14 12.28
N GLU A 143 21.25 -7.73 11.08
CA GLU A 143 21.07 -6.99 9.82
C GLU A 143 19.60 -6.52 9.67
N VAL A 144 18.64 -7.35 10.06
CA VAL A 144 17.21 -6.97 10.10
C VAL A 144 17.01 -5.78 11.03
N ALA A 145 17.59 -5.81 12.25
CA ALA A 145 17.51 -4.70 13.19
C ALA A 145 18.16 -3.42 12.66
N GLN A 146 19.26 -3.55 11.91
CA GLN A 146 19.95 -2.43 11.29
C GLN A 146 19.08 -1.77 10.21
N VAL A 147 18.50 -2.57 9.30
CA VAL A 147 17.58 -2.06 8.27
C VAL A 147 16.37 -1.37 8.92
N GLY A 148 15.75 -2.01 9.92
CA GLY A 148 14.63 -1.41 10.66
C GLY A 148 14.99 -0.12 11.38
N THR A 149 16.21 -0.02 11.92
CA THR A 149 16.72 1.21 12.55
C THR A 149 16.84 2.35 11.53
N LEU A 150 17.39 2.04 10.36
CA LEU A 150 17.57 3.04 9.29
C LEU A 150 16.23 3.53 8.76
N ALA A 151 15.32 2.62 8.45
CA ALA A 151 13.99 2.94 7.97
C ALA A 151 13.17 3.72 9.03
N ALA A 152 13.45 3.52 10.32
CA ALA A 152 12.88 4.26 11.44
C ALA A 152 13.60 5.59 11.75
N ASN A 153 14.34 6.18 10.79
CA ASN A 153 15.09 7.43 10.96
C ASN A 153 16.14 7.38 12.11
N GLY A 154 16.81 6.23 12.29
CA GLY A 154 17.85 6.03 13.29
C GLY A 154 17.34 5.57 14.66
N ASP A 155 16.05 5.30 14.81
CA ASP A 155 15.48 4.78 16.07
C ASP A 155 15.85 3.30 16.27
N THR A 156 16.91 3.07 17.05
CA THR A 156 17.42 1.73 17.35
C THR A 156 16.44 0.87 18.15
N LYS A 157 15.51 1.48 18.90
CA LYS A 157 14.49 0.74 19.65
C LYS A 157 13.47 0.14 18.67
N VAL A 158 13.01 0.92 17.72
CA VAL A 158 12.08 0.46 16.66
C VAL A 158 12.73 -0.66 15.85
N GLY A 159 13.98 -0.51 15.40
CA GLY A 159 14.68 -1.54 14.63
C GLY A 159 14.81 -2.87 15.39
N LYS A 160 15.16 -2.82 16.68
CA LYS A 160 15.22 -4.02 17.53
C LYS A 160 13.86 -4.67 17.73
N MET A 161 12.80 -3.88 17.95
CA MET A 161 11.43 -4.41 18.09
C MET A 161 10.94 -5.11 16.83
N ILE A 162 11.21 -4.54 15.66
CA ILE A 162 10.85 -5.17 14.38
C ILE A 162 11.60 -6.49 14.20
N ALA A 163 12.92 -6.51 14.47
CA ALA A 163 13.72 -7.74 14.37
C ALA A 163 13.24 -8.82 15.36
N GLU A 164 12.90 -8.43 16.60
CA GLU A 164 12.34 -9.34 17.61
C GLU A 164 10.97 -9.90 17.16
N ALA A 165 10.09 -9.03 16.64
CA ALA A 165 8.80 -9.44 16.12
C ALA A 165 8.98 -10.44 14.96
N MET A 166 9.83 -10.12 13.97
CA MET A 166 10.11 -11.01 12.83
C MET A 166 10.74 -12.34 13.29
N GLN A 167 11.61 -12.33 14.28
CA GLN A 167 12.20 -13.55 14.81
C GLN A 167 11.17 -14.46 15.48
N LYS A 168 10.19 -13.88 16.19
CA LYS A 168 9.14 -14.62 16.89
C LYS A 168 8.09 -15.22 15.96
N VAL A 169 7.64 -14.46 14.96
CA VAL A 169 6.59 -14.94 14.03
C VAL A 169 7.15 -15.55 12.74
N GLY A 170 8.47 -15.43 12.50
CA GLY A 170 9.13 -15.84 11.26
C GLY A 170 9.02 -14.79 10.15
N ASN A 171 9.76 -15.02 9.06
CA ASN A 171 9.83 -14.08 7.93
C ASN A 171 8.47 -13.90 7.21
N GLU A 172 7.68 -14.96 7.15
CA GLU A 172 6.32 -14.98 6.59
C GLU A 172 5.25 -14.58 7.63
N GLY A 173 5.66 -14.30 8.86
CA GLY A 173 4.76 -14.03 9.96
C GLY A 173 4.08 -12.66 9.86
N VAL A 174 2.92 -12.56 10.46
CA VAL A 174 2.11 -11.34 10.46
C VAL A 174 2.56 -10.44 11.61
N ILE A 175 2.85 -9.18 11.28
CA ILE A 175 3.15 -8.12 12.25
C ILE A 175 2.19 -6.97 11.98
N THR A 176 1.46 -6.54 13.00
CA THR A 176 0.57 -5.38 12.95
C THR A 176 1.07 -4.29 13.89
N VAL A 177 0.75 -3.04 13.57
CA VAL A 177 1.11 -1.89 14.39
C VAL A 177 -0.17 -1.23 14.89
N GLU A 178 -0.31 -1.11 16.21
CA GLU A 178 -1.49 -0.54 16.86
C GLU A 178 -1.13 0.64 17.76
N GLU A 179 -2.10 1.51 17.98
CA GLU A 179 -1.98 2.60 18.95
C GLU A 179 -2.19 2.07 20.36
N ALA A 180 -1.28 2.42 21.29
CA ALA A 180 -1.44 2.11 22.69
C ALA A 180 -1.87 3.37 23.48
N LYS A 181 -2.58 3.15 24.59
CA LYS A 181 -2.85 4.21 25.58
C LYS A 181 -1.71 4.40 26.59
N ALA A 182 -0.66 3.58 26.44
CA ALA A 182 0.54 3.63 27.28
C ALA A 182 1.56 4.62 26.73
N LEU A 183 2.53 5.02 27.56
CA LEU A 183 3.66 5.87 27.13
C LEU A 183 4.72 5.08 26.36
N ASP A 184 4.91 3.81 26.74
CA ASP A 184 5.92 2.93 26.16
C ASP A 184 5.37 2.15 24.97
N THR A 185 6.26 1.84 24.02
CA THR A 185 6.00 0.97 22.89
C THR A 185 6.44 -0.46 23.24
N GLU A 186 5.58 -1.46 22.99
CA GLU A 186 5.84 -2.86 23.32
C GLU A 186 5.46 -3.81 22.17
N VAL A 187 6.03 -5.04 22.18
CA VAL A 187 5.72 -6.10 21.22
C VAL A 187 5.05 -7.26 21.96
N GLU A 188 3.85 -7.59 21.55
CA GLU A 188 3.09 -8.73 22.06
C GLU A 188 2.84 -9.75 20.95
N ILE A 189 2.90 -11.03 21.28
CA ILE A 189 2.50 -12.11 20.36
C ILE A 189 1.12 -12.62 20.81
N VAL A 190 0.19 -12.58 19.87
CA VAL A 190 -1.19 -13.00 20.10
C VAL A 190 -1.59 -14.10 19.11
N GLU A 191 -2.61 -14.88 19.48
CA GLU A 191 -3.20 -15.86 18.56
C GLU A 191 -3.87 -15.13 17.38
N GLY A 192 -3.52 -15.51 16.17
CA GLY A 192 -4.05 -14.86 14.99
C GLY A 192 -3.53 -15.49 13.70
N MET A 193 -4.10 -15.06 12.58
CA MET A 193 -3.64 -15.49 11.26
C MET A 193 -4.01 -14.48 10.18
N GLN A 194 -3.28 -14.54 9.06
CA GLN A 194 -3.60 -13.80 7.84
C GLN A 194 -3.87 -14.76 6.68
N PHE A 195 -4.80 -14.41 5.82
CA PHE A 195 -5.07 -15.14 4.58
C PHE A 195 -5.33 -14.19 3.40
N ASP A 196 -5.04 -14.67 2.19
CA ASP A 196 -5.04 -13.89 0.96
C ASP A 196 -6.44 -13.78 0.37
N ARG A 197 -7.32 -13.05 1.04
CA ARG A 197 -8.65 -12.63 0.55
C ARG A 197 -9.01 -11.32 1.22
N GLY A 198 -9.32 -10.30 0.44
CA GLY A 198 -9.75 -8.99 0.92
C GLY A 198 -11.27 -8.80 0.88
N TYR A 199 -11.69 -7.57 1.14
CA TYR A 199 -13.13 -7.24 1.17
C TYR A 199 -13.79 -7.42 -0.21
N LEU A 200 -15.02 -7.94 -0.20
CA LEU A 200 -15.81 -8.15 -1.40
C LEU A 200 -16.38 -6.85 -1.99
N SER A 201 -16.38 -5.79 -1.23
CA SER A 201 -16.86 -4.48 -1.69
C SER A 201 -16.08 -3.36 -1.01
N PRO A 202 -15.63 -2.33 -1.76
CA PRO A 202 -15.02 -1.14 -1.18
C PRO A 202 -15.92 -0.39 -0.19
N TYR A 203 -17.23 -0.59 -0.27
CA TYR A 203 -18.17 -0.01 0.68
C TYR A 203 -18.05 -0.56 2.09
N PHE A 204 -17.33 -1.65 2.32
CA PHE A 204 -17.02 -2.15 3.66
C PHE A 204 -15.89 -1.37 4.35
N ILE A 205 -15.13 -0.57 3.65
CA ILE A 205 -14.03 0.24 4.19
C ILE A 205 -14.52 1.12 5.33
N THR A 206 -13.78 1.11 6.44
CA THR A 206 -14.02 1.95 7.62
C THR A 206 -12.99 3.06 7.74
N ASN A 207 -11.77 2.82 7.23
CA ASN A 207 -10.69 3.79 7.17
C ASN A 207 -10.33 4.08 5.71
N ALA A 208 -10.84 5.19 5.19
CA ALA A 208 -10.64 5.59 3.80
C ALA A 208 -9.18 6.00 3.49
N GLU A 209 -8.43 6.50 4.46
CA GLU A 209 -7.03 6.89 4.27
C GLU A 209 -6.15 5.67 3.97
N LYS A 210 -6.35 4.57 4.72
CA LYS A 210 -5.63 3.31 4.54
C LYS A 210 -6.32 2.32 3.58
N MET A 211 -7.52 2.64 3.11
CA MET A 211 -8.35 1.75 2.28
C MET A 211 -8.59 0.37 2.92
N VAL A 212 -8.82 0.34 4.23
CA VAL A 212 -9.02 -0.89 5.01
C VAL A 212 -10.37 -0.88 5.74
N ALA A 213 -10.91 -2.06 5.99
CA ALA A 213 -12.02 -2.25 6.93
C ALA A 213 -11.46 -2.81 8.24
N GLU A 214 -11.58 -2.06 9.32
CA GLU A 214 -11.20 -2.46 10.68
C GLU A 214 -12.45 -2.75 11.49
N LEU A 215 -12.50 -3.95 12.10
CA LEU A 215 -13.59 -4.39 12.97
C LEU A 215 -13.00 -4.73 14.33
N GLU A 216 -13.46 -4.06 15.38
CA GLU A 216 -13.03 -4.28 16.77
C GLU A 216 -14.05 -5.12 17.54
N ASP A 217 -13.58 -6.08 18.35
CA ASP A 217 -14.41 -7.03 19.09
C ASP A 217 -15.46 -7.75 18.21
N ALA A 218 -15.00 -8.19 17.04
CA ALA A 218 -15.86 -8.71 15.99
C ALA A 218 -16.32 -10.14 16.24
N PHE A 219 -17.56 -10.44 15.88
CA PHE A 219 -18.00 -11.81 15.60
C PHE A 219 -17.51 -12.26 14.22
N VAL A 220 -17.27 -13.57 14.08
CA VAL A 220 -16.82 -14.19 12.83
C VAL A 220 -17.78 -15.30 12.44
N LEU A 221 -18.49 -15.11 11.34
CA LEU A 221 -19.33 -16.13 10.72
C LEU A 221 -18.53 -16.86 9.65
N LEU A 222 -18.39 -18.18 9.80
CA LEU A 222 -17.70 -19.05 8.86
C LEU A 222 -18.70 -19.94 8.16
N HIS A 223 -18.87 -19.77 6.85
CA HIS A 223 -19.85 -20.52 6.06
C HIS A 223 -19.19 -21.24 4.89
N GLU A 224 -19.48 -22.53 4.72
CA GLU A 224 -18.83 -23.36 3.71
C GLU A 224 -19.25 -22.99 2.28
N LYS A 225 -20.54 -22.66 2.08
CA LYS A 225 -21.13 -22.39 0.78
C LYS A 225 -21.24 -20.90 0.47
N LYS A 226 -21.69 -20.61 -0.75
CA LYS A 226 -22.02 -19.25 -1.18
C LYS A 226 -23.24 -18.70 -0.45
N LEU A 227 -23.22 -17.39 -0.19
CA LEU A 227 -24.33 -16.62 0.35
C LEU A 227 -24.88 -15.69 -0.71
N SER A 228 -26.02 -16.02 -1.31
CA SER A 228 -26.67 -15.22 -2.36
C SER A 228 -28.01 -14.63 -1.93
N GLY A 229 -28.74 -15.32 -1.05
CA GLY A 229 -30.05 -14.89 -0.52
C GLY A 229 -29.95 -14.36 0.90
N LEU A 230 -30.84 -13.45 1.26
CA LEU A 230 -30.86 -12.79 2.57
C LEU A 230 -31.57 -13.61 3.64
N GLN A 231 -32.62 -14.36 3.30
CA GLN A 231 -33.54 -14.96 4.28
C GLN A 231 -32.83 -15.86 5.31
N ALA A 232 -31.92 -16.72 4.86
CA ALA A 232 -31.18 -17.61 5.76
C ALA A 232 -30.23 -16.87 6.72
N MET A 233 -29.80 -15.65 6.36
CA MET A 233 -28.90 -14.81 7.16
C MET A 233 -29.63 -13.92 8.17
N LEU A 234 -30.92 -13.66 7.98
CA LEU A 234 -31.68 -12.70 8.82
C LEU A 234 -31.56 -12.97 10.32
N PRO A 235 -31.73 -14.21 10.83
CA PRO A 235 -31.63 -14.46 12.27
C PRO A 235 -30.25 -14.10 12.85
N VAL A 236 -29.20 -14.40 12.11
CA VAL A 236 -27.83 -14.05 12.53
C VAL A 236 -27.62 -12.54 12.52
N LEU A 237 -28.04 -11.87 11.47
CA LEU A 237 -27.89 -10.42 11.35
C LEU A 237 -28.67 -9.65 12.43
N GLU A 238 -29.90 -10.09 12.75
CA GLU A 238 -30.69 -9.52 13.84
C GLU A 238 -30.00 -9.71 15.20
N ALA A 239 -29.47 -10.90 15.46
CA ALA A 239 -28.72 -11.19 16.69
C ALA A 239 -27.46 -10.31 16.81
N ILE A 240 -26.77 -10.05 15.71
CA ILE A 240 -25.58 -9.17 15.65
C ILE A 240 -25.97 -7.71 15.90
N VAL A 241 -27.05 -7.22 15.30
CA VAL A 241 -27.56 -5.87 15.55
C VAL A 241 -27.93 -5.71 17.03
N GLN A 242 -28.62 -6.68 17.62
CA GLN A 242 -28.96 -6.66 19.06
C GLN A 242 -27.70 -6.67 19.96
N ALA A 243 -26.67 -7.40 19.56
CA ALA A 243 -25.40 -7.44 20.29
C ALA A 243 -24.57 -6.14 20.14
N GLY A 244 -24.87 -5.30 19.14
CA GLY A 244 -24.17 -4.04 18.88
C GLY A 244 -22.71 -4.19 18.46
N LYS A 245 -22.27 -5.40 18.08
CA LYS A 245 -20.90 -5.72 17.71
C LYS A 245 -20.73 -5.86 16.19
N PRO A 246 -19.50 -5.66 15.66
CA PRO A 246 -19.22 -5.92 14.26
C PRO A 246 -19.27 -7.39 13.89
N LEU A 247 -19.51 -7.67 12.61
CA LEU A 247 -19.51 -9.02 12.04
C LEU A 247 -18.56 -9.10 10.85
N LEU A 248 -17.63 -10.06 10.90
CA LEU A 248 -16.91 -10.55 9.72
C LEU A 248 -17.66 -11.78 9.17
N ILE A 249 -17.95 -11.78 7.89
CA ILE A 249 -18.50 -12.95 7.18
C ILE A 249 -17.39 -13.52 6.28
N VAL A 250 -17.05 -14.79 6.50
CA VAL A 250 -16.12 -15.55 5.65
C VAL A 250 -16.90 -16.70 5.02
N ALA A 251 -17.14 -16.63 3.72
CA ALA A 251 -17.91 -17.63 3.00
C ALA A 251 -17.23 -17.96 1.65
N GLU A 252 -17.66 -19.05 1.00
CA GLU A 252 -17.15 -19.34 -0.34
C GLU A 252 -17.28 -18.14 -1.27
N ASP A 253 -18.42 -17.47 -1.26
CA ASP A 253 -18.67 -16.17 -1.88
C ASP A 253 -19.85 -15.49 -1.19
N VAL A 254 -19.95 -14.16 -1.30
CA VAL A 254 -21.15 -13.40 -0.91
C VAL A 254 -21.53 -12.54 -2.10
N GLU A 255 -22.68 -12.82 -2.71
CA GLU A 255 -23.08 -12.21 -3.97
C GLU A 255 -24.57 -11.85 -4.00
N GLY A 256 -24.99 -11.17 -5.05
CA GLY A 256 -26.41 -10.88 -5.30
C GLY A 256 -27.08 -10.06 -4.21
N GLU A 257 -28.28 -10.50 -3.80
CA GLU A 257 -29.10 -9.82 -2.79
C GLU A 257 -28.41 -9.76 -1.41
N ALA A 258 -27.69 -10.80 -1.03
CA ALA A 258 -26.97 -10.86 0.24
C ALA A 258 -25.92 -9.73 0.33
N LEU A 259 -25.03 -9.63 -0.68
CA LEU A 259 -24.01 -8.59 -0.70
C LEU A 259 -24.61 -7.18 -0.74
N ALA A 260 -25.61 -6.96 -1.60
CA ALA A 260 -26.27 -5.65 -1.73
C ALA A 260 -26.89 -5.21 -0.40
N THR A 261 -27.56 -6.12 0.30
CA THR A 261 -28.21 -5.83 1.58
C THR A 261 -27.18 -5.52 2.68
N LEU A 262 -26.09 -6.27 2.77
CA LEU A 262 -25.02 -6.01 3.73
C LEU A 262 -24.42 -4.61 3.50
N VAL A 263 -24.14 -4.25 2.24
CA VAL A 263 -23.63 -2.92 1.88
C VAL A 263 -24.60 -1.80 2.26
N VAL A 264 -25.89 -1.94 1.90
CA VAL A 264 -26.92 -0.93 2.22
C VAL A 264 -27.06 -0.75 3.73
N ASN A 265 -27.13 -1.82 4.51
CA ASN A 265 -27.26 -1.73 5.95
C ASN A 265 -26.00 -1.15 6.63
N LYS A 266 -24.82 -1.44 6.11
CA LYS A 266 -23.57 -0.81 6.56
C LYS A 266 -23.57 0.68 6.29
N LEU A 267 -23.94 1.09 5.08
CA LEU A 267 -24.00 2.51 4.69
C LEU A 267 -25.04 3.32 5.50
N ARG A 268 -26.14 2.67 5.88
CA ARG A 268 -27.15 3.27 6.77
C ARG A 268 -26.76 3.31 8.24
N GLY A 269 -25.60 2.75 8.59
CA GLY A 269 -25.11 2.68 9.97
C GLY A 269 -25.84 1.67 10.86
N GLY A 270 -26.75 0.87 10.30
CA GLY A 270 -27.52 -0.13 11.04
C GLY A 270 -26.75 -1.40 11.36
N LEU A 271 -25.70 -1.70 10.61
CA LEU A 271 -24.89 -2.90 10.77
C LEU A 271 -23.41 -2.61 10.53
N LYS A 272 -22.54 -2.97 11.47
CA LYS A 272 -21.08 -2.95 11.29
C LYS A 272 -20.66 -4.30 10.74
N VAL A 273 -20.44 -4.40 9.43
CA VAL A 273 -20.17 -5.67 8.75
C VAL A 273 -19.14 -5.53 7.65
N ALA A 274 -18.37 -6.59 7.44
CA ALA A 274 -17.59 -6.81 6.26
C ALA A 274 -17.69 -8.27 5.81
N ALA A 275 -17.54 -8.52 4.52
CA ALA A 275 -17.58 -9.86 3.94
C ALA A 275 -16.36 -10.10 3.06
N VAL A 276 -15.78 -11.28 3.19
CA VAL A 276 -14.61 -11.75 2.44
C VAL A 276 -14.85 -13.16 1.90
N LYS A 277 -14.14 -13.53 0.85
CA LYS A 277 -14.12 -14.92 0.37
C LYS A 277 -13.28 -15.79 1.28
N ALA A 278 -13.71 -17.02 1.49
CA ALA A 278 -12.91 -18.03 2.15
C ALA A 278 -11.63 -18.33 1.36
N PRO A 279 -10.49 -18.51 2.04
CA PRO A 279 -9.23 -18.87 1.38
C PRO A 279 -9.26 -20.32 0.89
N GLY A 280 -8.54 -20.59 -0.22
CA GLY A 280 -8.44 -21.93 -0.80
C GLY A 280 -9.63 -22.33 -1.66
N PHE A 281 -9.61 -23.58 -2.14
CA PHE A 281 -10.62 -24.18 -2.99
C PHE A 281 -10.90 -25.63 -2.55
N GLY A 282 -12.14 -26.12 -2.76
CA GLY A 282 -12.53 -27.48 -2.42
C GLY A 282 -12.24 -27.85 -0.95
N ASP A 283 -11.69 -29.05 -0.71
CA ASP A 283 -11.39 -29.55 0.63
C ASP A 283 -10.38 -28.67 1.40
N ARG A 284 -9.47 -28.00 0.70
CA ARG A 284 -8.54 -27.07 1.33
C ARG A 284 -9.26 -25.85 1.90
N ARG A 285 -10.28 -25.33 1.20
CA ARG A 285 -11.10 -24.23 1.71
C ARG A 285 -11.79 -24.63 3.01
N LYS A 286 -12.37 -25.83 3.05
CA LYS A 286 -13.01 -26.39 4.26
C LYS A 286 -12.01 -26.49 5.42
N ALA A 287 -10.83 -27.06 5.15
CA ALA A 287 -9.77 -27.18 6.15
C ALA A 287 -9.28 -25.82 6.68
N MET A 288 -9.16 -24.80 5.82
CA MET A 288 -8.78 -23.45 6.25
C MET A 288 -9.90 -22.75 7.03
N LEU A 289 -11.15 -22.94 6.66
CA LEU A 289 -12.30 -22.45 7.45
C LEU A 289 -12.35 -23.10 8.83
N GLU A 290 -12.04 -24.39 8.95
CA GLU A 290 -11.90 -25.08 10.23
C GLU A 290 -10.75 -24.51 11.08
N ASP A 291 -9.61 -24.18 10.47
CA ASP A 291 -8.48 -23.55 11.16
C ASP A 291 -8.89 -22.17 11.72
N ILE A 292 -9.63 -21.38 10.93
CA ILE A 292 -10.17 -20.09 11.38
C ILE A 292 -11.21 -20.29 12.50
N ALA A 293 -12.05 -21.32 12.41
CA ALA A 293 -13.03 -21.65 13.45
C ALA A 293 -12.34 -21.97 14.79
N ILE A 294 -11.31 -22.79 14.76
CA ILE A 294 -10.52 -23.14 15.96
C ILE A 294 -9.82 -21.90 16.52
N LEU A 295 -9.22 -21.08 15.65
CA LEU A 295 -8.53 -19.86 16.03
C LEU A 295 -9.46 -18.84 16.71
N THR A 296 -10.68 -18.72 16.21
CA THR A 296 -11.67 -17.74 16.71
C THR A 296 -12.62 -18.30 17.76
N GLY A 297 -12.52 -19.58 18.07
CA GLY A 297 -13.41 -20.27 19.01
C GLY A 297 -14.84 -20.41 18.51
N GLY A 298 -15.05 -20.38 17.19
CA GLY A 298 -16.34 -20.55 16.53
C GLY A 298 -16.53 -21.93 15.93
N GLN A 299 -17.55 -22.05 15.10
CA GLN A 299 -17.88 -23.28 14.37
C GLN A 299 -17.99 -23.00 12.88
N LEU A 300 -17.55 -23.93 12.05
CA LEU A 300 -17.83 -23.91 10.62
C LEU A 300 -19.30 -24.28 10.38
N ILE A 301 -20.03 -23.36 9.77
CA ILE A 301 -21.43 -23.57 9.41
C ILE A 301 -21.46 -24.32 8.08
N SER A 302 -21.81 -25.60 8.17
CA SER A 302 -21.87 -26.53 7.04
C SER A 302 -23.08 -27.43 7.14
N GLU A 303 -23.81 -27.59 6.05
CA GLU A 303 -24.94 -28.52 5.98
C GLU A 303 -24.51 -29.99 6.12
N GLU A 304 -23.29 -30.32 5.70
CA GLU A 304 -22.70 -31.65 5.89
C GLU A 304 -22.51 -31.98 7.37
N LEU A 305 -22.24 -30.95 8.18
CA LEU A 305 -22.18 -31.08 9.64
C LEU A 305 -23.56 -30.98 10.31
N GLY A 306 -24.64 -30.90 9.53
CA GLY A 306 -26.01 -30.78 10.02
C GLY A 306 -26.39 -29.38 10.52
N ILE A 307 -25.54 -28.36 10.29
CA ILE A 307 -25.76 -26.99 10.77
C ILE A 307 -26.30 -26.14 9.62
N LYS A 308 -27.55 -25.71 9.71
CA LYS A 308 -28.17 -24.77 8.77
C LYS A 308 -27.96 -23.35 9.25
N LEU A 309 -27.74 -22.42 8.29
CA LEU A 309 -27.48 -21.00 8.58
C LEU A 309 -28.60 -20.33 9.39
N GLU A 310 -29.85 -20.74 9.15
CA GLU A 310 -31.05 -20.25 9.85
C GLU A 310 -31.05 -20.56 11.37
N ASN A 311 -30.31 -21.59 11.79
CA ASN A 311 -30.23 -22.03 13.17
C ASN A 311 -28.98 -21.55 13.89
N VAL A 312 -28.18 -20.69 13.26
CA VAL A 312 -26.94 -20.20 13.86
C VAL A 312 -27.24 -19.20 14.97
N THR A 313 -26.64 -19.44 16.11
CA THR A 313 -26.67 -18.56 17.28
C THR A 313 -25.34 -17.83 17.45
N THR A 314 -25.32 -16.74 18.21
CA THR A 314 -24.10 -16.01 18.53
C THR A 314 -23.05 -16.85 19.26
N ALA A 315 -23.44 -17.92 19.92
CA ALA A 315 -22.52 -18.86 20.57
C ALA A 315 -21.73 -19.74 19.59
N MET A 316 -22.23 -19.91 18.36
CA MET A 316 -21.56 -20.66 17.30
C MET A 316 -20.59 -19.78 16.48
N LEU A 317 -20.71 -18.46 16.62
CA LEU A 317 -19.83 -17.50 15.93
C LEU A 317 -18.47 -17.44 16.61
N GLY A 318 -17.43 -17.39 15.79
CA GLY A 318 -16.09 -17.05 16.27
C GLY A 318 -16.02 -15.61 16.78
N ARG A 319 -14.96 -15.30 17.51
CA ARG A 319 -14.67 -13.96 18.02
C ARG A 319 -13.22 -13.61 17.80
N ALA A 320 -12.97 -12.35 17.49
CA ALA A 320 -11.63 -11.79 17.41
C ALA A 320 -11.63 -10.38 17.99
N LYS A 321 -10.57 -10.02 18.67
CA LYS A 321 -10.41 -8.68 19.24
C LYS A 321 -10.31 -7.63 18.15
N LYS A 322 -9.61 -7.96 17.06
CA LYS A 322 -9.51 -7.09 15.89
C LYS A 322 -9.47 -7.90 14.60
N VAL A 323 -10.12 -7.39 13.56
CA VAL A 323 -10.01 -7.88 12.19
C VAL A 323 -9.64 -6.72 11.28
N ILE A 324 -8.60 -6.90 10.48
CA ILE A 324 -8.12 -5.92 9.50
C ILE A 324 -8.31 -6.54 8.11
N ILE A 325 -9.09 -5.89 7.27
CA ILE A 325 -9.40 -6.36 5.93
C ILE A 325 -8.90 -5.33 4.93
N GLU A 326 -7.90 -5.70 4.17
CA GLU A 326 -7.33 -4.94 3.06
C GLU A 326 -7.98 -5.36 1.73
N LYS A 327 -7.51 -4.81 0.63
CA LYS A 327 -8.00 -5.15 -0.71
C LYS A 327 -7.78 -6.62 -1.08
N GLU A 328 -6.66 -7.21 -0.67
CA GLU A 328 -6.24 -8.55 -1.09
C GLU A 328 -6.08 -9.54 0.09
N LYS A 329 -6.10 -9.06 1.33
CA LYS A 329 -5.84 -9.90 2.51
C LYS A 329 -6.68 -9.52 3.71
N THR A 330 -6.88 -10.52 4.59
CA THR A 330 -7.60 -10.38 5.85
C THR A 330 -6.73 -10.92 6.98
N THR A 331 -6.54 -10.10 8.02
CA THR A 331 -5.79 -10.44 9.23
C THR A 331 -6.75 -10.52 10.42
N ILE A 332 -6.75 -11.65 11.09
CA ILE A 332 -7.46 -11.88 12.35
C ILE A 332 -6.43 -11.78 13.48
N VAL A 333 -6.66 -10.89 14.43
CA VAL A 333 -5.76 -10.58 15.54
C VAL A 333 -6.48 -10.93 16.84
N ASP A 334 -5.80 -11.67 17.71
CA ASP A 334 -6.29 -12.07 19.03
C ASP A 334 -7.66 -12.79 18.96
N GLY A 335 -7.64 -13.94 18.28
CA GLY A 335 -8.79 -14.85 18.19
C GLY A 335 -9.12 -15.47 19.55
N ALA A 336 -10.41 -15.64 19.84
CA ALA A 336 -10.87 -16.17 21.13
C ALA A 336 -10.78 -17.70 21.25
N GLY A 337 -10.08 -18.39 20.34
CA GLY A 337 -9.87 -19.83 20.37
C GLY A 337 -9.04 -20.27 21.58
N LYS A 338 -9.28 -21.48 22.05
CA LYS A 338 -8.51 -22.02 23.18
C LYS A 338 -7.14 -22.50 22.70
N LYS A 339 -6.08 -22.05 23.34
CA LYS A 339 -4.71 -22.39 23.03
C LYS A 339 -4.48 -23.91 22.85
N LYS A 340 -5.07 -24.74 23.73
CA LYS A 340 -4.97 -26.20 23.63
C LYS A 340 -5.59 -26.77 22.34
N GLU A 341 -6.69 -26.17 21.85
CA GLU A 341 -7.36 -26.60 20.62
C GLU A 341 -6.53 -26.19 19.39
N ILE A 342 -5.92 -24.99 19.44
CA ILE A 342 -4.99 -24.51 18.41
C ILE A 342 -3.73 -25.37 18.35
N GLU A 343 -3.12 -25.69 19.50
CA GLU A 343 -1.95 -26.58 19.59
C GLU A 343 -2.27 -28.00 19.09
N ALA A 344 -3.43 -28.54 19.41
CA ALA A 344 -3.89 -29.83 18.90
C ALA A 344 -4.05 -29.80 17.37
N ARG A 345 -4.62 -28.72 16.82
CA ARG A 345 -4.74 -28.56 15.36
C ARG A 345 -3.39 -28.46 14.67
N ILE A 346 -2.46 -27.71 15.24
CA ILE A 346 -1.05 -27.64 14.78
C ILE A 346 -0.43 -29.04 14.76
N GLY A 347 -0.64 -29.85 15.81
CA GLY A 347 -0.19 -31.24 15.86
C GLY A 347 -0.77 -32.12 14.75
N GLN A 348 -2.07 -31.97 14.46
CA GLN A 348 -2.73 -32.69 13.35
C GLN A 348 -2.13 -32.31 11.99
N ILE A 349 -1.89 -31.01 11.73
CA ILE A 349 -1.29 -30.55 10.46
C ILE A 349 0.14 -31.10 10.33
N LYS A 350 0.94 -31.11 11.41
CA LYS A 350 2.28 -31.69 11.41
C LYS A 350 2.26 -33.19 11.05
N ALA A 351 1.35 -33.96 11.63
CA ALA A 351 1.17 -35.37 11.28
C ALA A 351 0.82 -35.55 9.79
N GLN A 352 -0.08 -34.74 9.25
CA GLN A 352 -0.44 -34.75 7.83
C GLN A 352 0.75 -34.43 6.92
N ILE A 353 1.66 -33.54 7.33
CA ILE A 353 2.89 -33.22 6.58
C ILE A 353 3.82 -34.44 6.51
N GLU A 354 3.91 -35.24 7.60
CA GLU A 354 4.73 -36.44 7.65
C GLU A 354 4.13 -37.60 6.84
N GLU A 355 2.81 -37.72 6.81
CA GLU A 355 2.09 -38.79 6.13
C GLU A 355 1.96 -38.57 4.61
N THR A 356 1.95 -37.32 4.15
CA THR A 356 1.72 -37.04 2.73
C THR A 356 2.91 -37.43 1.86
N THR A 357 2.62 -38.10 0.74
CA THR A 357 3.61 -38.45 -0.29
C THR A 357 3.71 -37.44 -1.42
N SER A 358 2.79 -36.48 -1.47
CA SER A 358 2.72 -35.43 -2.50
C SER A 358 3.54 -34.21 -2.03
N ASP A 359 4.56 -33.83 -2.78
CA ASP A 359 5.36 -32.64 -2.50
C ASP A 359 4.52 -31.36 -2.54
N TYR A 360 3.56 -31.27 -3.45
CA TYR A 360 2.63 -30.14 -3.53
C TYR A 360 1.70 -30.06 -2.31
N ASP A 361 1.16 -31.19 -1.84
CA ASP A 361 0.31 -31.17 -0.64
C ASP A 361 1.13 -30.89 0.61
N ARG A 362 2.37 -31.39 0.67
CA ARG A 362 3.32 -31.08 1.75
C ARG A 362 3.58 -29.56 1.82
N GLU A 363 3.87 -28.93 0.70
CA GLU A 363 4.08 -27.47 0.63
C GLU A 363 2.86 -26.71 1.13
N LYS A 364 1.65 -27.08 0.67
CA LYS A 364 0.40 -26.42 1.11
C LYS A 364 0.04 -26.67 2.57
N LEU A 365 0.37 -27.81 3.12
CA LEU A 365 0.24 -28.07 4.55
C LEU A 365 1.25 -27.27 5.37
N GLN A 366 2.48 -27.11 4.88
CA GLN A 366 3.49 -26.26 5.52
C GLN A 366 3.08 -24.78 5.53
N GLU A 367 2.55 -24.24 4.42
CA GLU A 367 1.98 -22.88 4.38
C GLU A 367 0.87 -22.71 5.42
N ARG A 368 -0.03 -23.68 5.51
CA ARG A 368 -1.15 -23.66 6.46
C ARG A 368 -0.67 -23.75 7.91
N LEU A 369 0.34 -24.59 8.16
CA LEU A 369 1.00 -24.69 9.46
C LEU A 369 1.63 -23.36 9.87
N ALA A 370 2.38 -22.73 8.97
CA ALA A 370 3.04 -21.45 9.22
C ALA A 370 2.02 -20.35 9.56
N LYS A 371 0.88 -20.30 8.85
CA LYS A 371 -0.18 -19.33 9.12
C LYS A 371 -0.85 -19.50 10.48
N LEU A 372 -1.03 -20.75 10.94
CA LEU A 372 -1.70 -21.03 12.22
C LEU A 372 -0.72 -20.99 13.41
N ALA A 373 0.51 -21.50 13.24
CA ALA A 373 1.48 -21.63 14.32
C ALA A 373 2.27 -20.34 14.61
N GLY A 374 2.38 -19.44 13.62
CA GLY A 374 3.15 -18.20 13.74
C GLY A 374 2.52 -17.14 14.63
N GLY A 375 1.20 -17.17 14.79
CA GLY A 375 0.45 -16.11 15.47
C GLY A 375 0.58 -14.76 14.76
N VAL A 376 0.27 -13.69 15.48
CA VAL A 376 0.42 -12.30 15.04
C VAL A 376 1.26 -11.55 16.06
N ALA A 377 2.34 -10.89 15.62
CA ALA A 377 3.06 -9.93 16.45
C ALA A 377 2.34 -8.58 16.37
N VAL A 378 1.98 -8.03 17.51
CA VAL A 378 1.35 -6.71 17.64
C VAL A 378 2.35 -5.75 18.24
N ILE A 379 2.80 -4.76 17.47
CA ILE A 379 3.62 -3.66 17.96
C ILE A 379 2.66 -2.56 18.44
N ARG A 380 2.57 -2.37 19.75
CA ARG A 380 1.73 -1.34 20.38
C ARG A 380 2.53 -0.09 20.60
N VAL A 381 2.24 0.95 19.83
CA VAL A 381 2.98 2.21 19.85
C VAL A 381 2.41 3.15 20.90
N GLY A 382 3.22 3.51 21.89
CA GLY A 382 2.90 4.45 22.95
C GLY A 382 3.45 5.85 22.71
N GLY A 383 2.85 6.83 23.38
CA GLY A 383 3.31 8.23 23.34
C GLY A 383 2.51 9.13 24.28
N ALA A 384 3.00 10.36 24.47
CA ALA A 384 2.40 11.32 25.37
C ALA A 384 1.15 12.01 24.81
N THR A 385 1.02 12.09 23.47
CA THR A 385 -0.11 12.72 22.77
C THR A 385 -0.57 11.86 21.60
N GLU A 386 -1.83 11.96 21.20
CA GLU A 386 -2.36 11.26 20.04
C GLU A 386 -1.60 11.59 18.74
N ILE A 387 -1.13 12.82 18.59
CA ILE A 387 -0.34 13.24 17.42
C ILE A 387 1.00 12.53 17.40
N GLU A 388 1.67 12.42 18.55
CA GLU A 388 2.94 11.71 18.68
C GLU A 388 2.77 10.20 18.43
N VAL A 389 1.70 9.60 18.96
CA VAL A 389 1.40 8.17 18.75
C VAL A 389 1.16 7.87 17.28
N LYS A 390 0.40 8.70 16.57
CA LYS A 390 0.15 8.54 15.13
C LYS A 390 1.43 8.67 14.30
N GLU A 391 2.25 9.68 14.58
CA GLU A 391 3.55 9.87 13.89
C GLU A 391 4.48 8.68 14.12
N LYS A 392 4.60 8.23 15.36
CA LYS A 392 5.41 7.05 15.69
C LYS A 392 4.88 5.78 15.04
N LYS A 393 3.55 5.60 15.01
CA LYS A 393 2.91 4.46 14.36
C LYS A 393 3.22 4.41 12.87
N ASP A 394 3.01 5.53 12.15
CA ASP A 394 3.32 5.64 10.73
C ASP A 394 4.80 5.30 10.47
N ARG A 395 5.72 5.83 11.28
CA ARG A 395 7.16 5.55 11.20
C ARG A 395 7.51 4.07 11.46
N VAL A 396 6.84 3.41 12.41
CA VAL A 396 7.03 1.98 12.69
C VAL A 396 6.47 1.14 11.55
N GLU A 397 5.33 1.50 10.97
CA GLU A 397 4.74 0.83 9.80
C GLU A 397 5.68 0.93 8.58
N ASP A 398 6.22 2.11 8.30
CA ASP A 398 7.18 2.33 7.20
C ASP A 398 8.46 1.49 7.40
N ALA A 399 9.01 1.51 8.62
CA ALA A 399 10.18 0.72 8.97
C ALA A 399 9.93 -0.79 8.85
N LEU A 400 8.76 -1.27 9.24
CA LEU A 400 8.35 -2.66 9.09
C LEU A 400 8.26 -3.07 7.61
N ASN A 401 7.62 -2.25 6.78
CA ASN A 401 7.48 -2.50 5.35
C ASN A 401 8.83 -2.53 4.64
N ALA A 402 9.70 -1.54 4.92
CA ALA A 402 11.06 -1.50 4.38
C ALA A 402 11.88 -2.71 4.83
N THR A 403 11.76 -3.14 6.09
CA THR A 403 12.46 -4.30 6.61
C THR A 403 11.99 -5.59 5.93
N ARG A 404 10.68 -5.77 5.73
CA ARG A 404 10.15 -6.91 4.97
C ARG A 404 10.66 -6.93 3.54
N ALA A 405 10.60 -5.80 2.86
CA ALA A 405 11.12 -5.67 1.49
C ALA A 405 12.61 -6.01 1.40
N ALA A 406 13.42 -5.64 2.41
CA ALA A 406 14.83 -5.97 2.48
C ALA A 406 15.09 -7.46 2.74
N VAL A 407 14.28 -8.12 3.55
CA VAL A 407 14.38 -9.57 3.78
C VAL A 407 13.99 -10.35 2.53
N GLU A 408 12.99 -9.89 1.78
CA GLU A 408 12.52 -10.54 0.55
C GLU A 408 13.55 -10.48 -0.59
N GLU A 409 14.07 -9.29 -0.92
CA GLU A 409 14.91 -9.08 -2.12
C GLU A 409 16.33 -8.59 -1.81
N GLY A 410 16.67 -8.38 -0.54
CA GLY A 410 17.97 -7.86 -0.15
C GLY A 410 18.04 -6.34 -0.13
N ILE A 411 19.25 -5.84 0.11
CA ILE A 411 19.57 -4.41 0.22
C ILE A 411 20.58 -3.96 -0.83
N VAL A 412 20.51 -2.68 -1.18
CA VAL A 412 21.42 -1.98 -2.08
C VAL A 412 21.88 -0.67 -1.43
N PRO A 413 22.97 -0.01 -1.91
CA PRO A 413 23.34 1.31 -1.42
C PRO A 413 22.18 2.31 -1.56
N GLY A 414 21.90 3.03 -0.47
CA GLY A 414 20.77 3.96 -0.39
C GLY A 414 21.02 5.31 -1.06
N GLY A 415 20.18 6.28 -0.77
CA GLY A 415 20.34 7.65 -1.26
C GLY A 415 20.24 7.81 -2.78
N GLY A 416 19.60 6.85 -3.48
CA GLY A 416 19.49 6.81 -4.93
C GLY A 416 20.77 6.32 -5.65
N VAL A 417 21.83 5.97 -4.91
CA VAL A 417 23.11 5.53 -5.49
C VAL A 417 22.97 4.23 -6.27
N ALA A 418 22.12 3.31 -5.84
CA ALA A 418 21.83 2.09 -6.59
C ALA A 418 21.35 2.38 -8.03
N LEU A 419 20.47 3.37 -8.19
CA LEU A 419 20.00 3.83 -9.50
C LEU A 419 21.11 4.49 -10.32
N LEU A 420 21.93 5.34 -9.69
CA LEU A 420 23.08 5.96 -10.36
C LEU A 420 24.07 4.92 -10.89
N ARG A 421 24.37 3.89 -10.11
CA ARG A 421 25.30 2.82 -10.53
C ARG A 421 24.73 1.98 -11.65
N ALA A 422 23.41 1.77 -11.69
CA ALA A 422 22.71 1.06 -12.77
C ALA A 422 22.83 1.76 -14.15
N LYS A 423 23.18 3.06 -14.19
CA LYS A 423 23.47 3.76 -15.45
C LYS A 423 24.57 3.06 -16.26
N LYS A 424 25.53 2.38 -15.62
CA LYS A 424 26.58 1.64 -16.33
C LYS A 424 26.01 0.44 -17.12
N ALA A 425 24.96 -0.20 -16.63
CA ALA A 425 24.30 -1.31 -17.33
C ALA A 425 23.51 -0.80 -18.54
N VAL A 426 22.73 0.29 -18.35
CA VAL A 426 21.93 0.90 -19.41
C VAL A 426 22.79 1.56 -20.47
N GLY A 427 23.89 2.23 -20.10
CA GLY A 427 24.80 2.93 -21.03
C GLY A 427 25.53 2.02 -22.04
N LYS A 428 25.42 0.70 -21.86
CA LYS A 428 25.96 -0.31 -22.82
C LYS A 428 24.92 -0.70 -23.87
N ILE A 429 23.68 -0.31 -23.70
CA ILE A 429 22.58 -0.66 -24.61
C ILE A 429 22.54 0.37 -25.72
N THR A 430 22.60 -0.13 -26.96
CA THR A 430 22.46 0.68 -28.17
C THR A 430 21.34 0.11 -29.03
N ASP A 431 20.54 0.97 -29.62
CA ASP A 431 19.50 0.60 -30.57
C ASP A 431 19.71 1.33 -31.89
N HIS A 432 19.36 0.68 -33.02
CA HIS A 432 19.47 1.26 -34.36
C HIS A 432 18.38 2.31 -34.63
N ASN A 433 17.24 2.24 -33.93
CA ASN A 433 16.20 3.24 -34.00
C ASN A 433 16.55 4.41 -33.06
N ALA A 434 16.71 5.59 -33.63
CA ALA A 434 17.08 6.78 -32.89
C ALA A 434 16.06 7.18 -31.80
N ASP A 435 14.78 6.95 -32.03
CA ASP A 435 13.71 7.27 -31.10
C ASP A 435 13.71 6.27 -29.92
N VAL A 436 13.98 4.97 -30.19
CA VAL A 436 14.18 3.98 -29.12
C VAL A 436 15.42 4.34 -28.29
N GLN A 437 16.51 4.71 -28.96
CA GLN A 437 17.73 5.15 -28.27
C GLN A 437 17.47 6.40 -27.41
N ALA A 438 16.66 7.33 -27.88
CA ALA A 438 16.25 8.51 -27.10
C ALA A 438 15.43 8.09 -25.85
N GLY A 439 14.56 7.09 -25.98
CA GLY A 439 13.84 6.50 -24.85
C GLY A 439 14.78 5.93 -23.77
N ILE A 440 15.85 5.23 -24.19
CA ILE A 440 16.89 4.73 -23.28
C ILE A 440 17.59 5.90 -22.56
N ASN A 441 17.90 6.95 -23.30
CA ASN A 441 18.57 8.15 -22.76
C ASN A 441 17.68 8.93 -21.77
N ILE A 442 16.36 8.92 -21.94
CA ILE A 442 15.40 9.49 -20.98
C ILE A 442 15.57 8.82 -19.62
N VAL A 443 15.60 7.49 -19.59
CA VAL A 443 15.80 6.74 -18.32
C VAL A 443 17.17 7.04 -17.72
N LEU A 444 18.25 7.06 -18.54
CA LEU A 444 19.60 7.40 -18.06
C LEU A 444 19.65 8.75 -17.34
N LYS A 445 18.90 9.75 -17.79
CA LYS A 445 18.78 11.03 -17.10
C LYS A 445 17.93 10.95 -15.85
N ALA A 446 16.80 10.24 -15.94
CA ALA A 446 15.86 10.12 -14.83
C ALA A 446 16.48 9.42 -13.61
N LEU A 447 17.39 8.46 -13.81
CA LEU A 447 18.08 7.74 -12.73
C LEU A 447 18.91 8.65 -11.80
N GLU A 448 19.25 9.87 -12.22
CA GLU A 448 19.95 10.85 -11.38
C GLU A 448 19.00 11.59 -10.41
N SER A 449 17.72 11.66 -10.75
CA SER A 449 16.78 12.58 -10.11
C SER A 449 16.60 12.32 -8.60
N PRO A 450 16.52 11.08 -8.09
CA PRO A 450 16.40 10.86 -6.65
C PRO A 450 17.61 11.38 -5.86
N THR A 451 18.83 11.07 -6.30
CA THR A 451 20.05 11.55 -5.63
C THR A 451 20.17 13.08 -5.72
N ARG A 452 19.84 13.68 -6.87
CA ARG A 452 19.80 15.14 -7.02
C ARG A 452 18.84 15.76 -6.02
N GLN A 453 17.63 15.24 -5.94
CA GLN A 453 16.61 15.78 -5.05
C GLN A 453 16.98 15.65 -3.57
N ILE A 454 17.59 14.53 -3.16
CA ILE A 454 18.10 14.35 -1.79
C ILE A 454 19.17 15.41 -1.46
N ALA A 455 20.12 15.64 -2.39
CA ALA A 455 21.16 16.65 -2.22
C ALA A 455 20.56 18.06 -2.16
N GLU A 456 19.64 18.41 -3.07
CA GLU A 456 18.96 19.71 -3.09
C GLU A 456 18.17 19.97 -1.80
N ASN A 457 17.47 18.96 -1.27
CA ASN A 457 16.76 19.06 0.00
C ASN A 457 17.70 19.28 1.20
N SER A 458 18.96 18.86 1.08
CA SER A 458 20.02 19.15 2.08
C SER A 458 20.74 20.48 1.85
N GLY A 459 20.40 21.21 0.81
CA GLY A 459 21.00 22.52 0.49
C GLY A 459 22.29 22.43 -0.34
N VAL A 460 22.59 21.24 -0.89
CA VAL A 460 23.78 21.01 -1.72
C VAL A 460 23.38 20.89 -3.19
N GLU A 461 24.24 21.39 -4.10
CA GLU A 461 24.00 21.29 -5.54
C GLU A 461 24.02 19.84 -6.03
N GLY A 462 22.86 19.34 -6.49
CA GLY A 462 22.67 17.93 -6.84
C GLY A 462 23.55 17.44 -7.98
N SER A 463 23.87 18.30 -8.96
CA SER A 463 24.73 17.95 -10.08
C SER A 463 26.18 17.67 -9.66
N ILE A 464 26.69 18.42 -8.68
CA ILE A 464 28.02 18.20 -8.12
C ILE A 464 28.07 16.87 -7.37
N VAL A 465 27.04 16.57 -6.57
CA VAL A 465 26.95 15.32 -5.82
C VAL A 465 26.93 14.13 -6.78
N VAL A 466 26.08 14.14 -7.80
CA VAL A 466 26.00 13.09 -8.81
C VAL A 466 27.33 12.91 -9.53
N GLY A 467 27.99 14.03 -9.95
CA GLY A 467 29.30 13.98 -10.61
C GLY A 467 30.35 13.26 -9.76
N LYS A 468 30.51 13.67 -8.49
CA LYS A 468 31.48 13.05 -7.57
C LYS A 468 31.21 11.56 -7.33
N ILE A 469 29.92 11.18 -7.17
CA ILE A 469 29.57 9.77 -7.01
C ILE A 469 29.95 8.98 -8.27
N MET A 470 29.64 9.50 -9.46
CA MET A 470 29.89 8.79 -10.72
C MET A 470 31.38 8.66 -11.06
N GLU A 471 32.22 9.59 -10.65
CA GLU A 471 33.68 9.55 -10.82
C GLU A 471 34.34 8.50 -9.92
N HIS A 472 33.75 8.21 -8.76
CA HIS A 472 34.31 7.27 -7.80
C HIS A 472 34.10 5.81 -8.22
N LYS A 473 35.13 4.95 -8.03
CA LYS A 473 35.14 3.56 -8.48
C LYS A 473 34.31 2.62 -7.61
N SER A 474 34.20 2.89 -6.29
CA SER A 474 33.43 2.04 -5.38
C SER A 474 31.93 2.11 -5.71
N GLU A 475 31.28 0.96 -5.75
CA GLU A 475 29.86 0.85 -6.01
C GLU A 475 28.99 1.31 -4.80
N THR A 476 29.58 1.32 -3.59
CA THR A 476 28.92 1.70 -2.33
C THR A 476 29.18 3.15 -1.91
N PHE A 477 30.13 3.83 -2.59
CA PHE A 477 30.43 5.23 -2.31
C PHE A 477 29.28 6.15 -2.70
N GLY A 478 28.86 7.01 -1.77
CA GLY A 478 27.80 7.97 -1.98
C GLY A 478 27.87 9.17 -1.06
N PHE A 479 26.82 9.97 -1.06
CA PHE A 479 26.67 11.19 -0.26
C PHE A 479 25.69 10.95 0.88
N ASP A 480 26.17 11.05 2.11
CA ASP A 480 25.32 11.11 3.29
C ASP A 480 24.75 12.53 3.43
N ALA A 481 23.49 12.68 3.10
CA ALA A 481 22.80 13.97 3.15
C ALA A 481 22.55 14.45 4.59
N GLN A 482 22.65 13.59 5.60
CA GLN A 482 22.51 13.93 7.01
C GLN A 482 23.75 14.68 7.51
N SER A 483 24.94 14.10 7.29
CA SER A 483 26.23 14.67 7.68
C SER A 483 26.86 15.58 6.64
N GLU A 484 26.36 15.57 5.40
CA GLU A 484 26.91 16.26 4.21
C GLU A 484 28.29 15.75 3.81
N GLU A 485 28.61 14.50 4.15
CA GLU A 485 29.89 13.86 3.87
C GLU A 485 29.77 12.80 2.76
N TYR A 486 30.91 12.49 2.12
CA TYR A 486 31.00 11.39 1.17
C TYR A 486 31.61 10.17 1.85
N VAL A 487 30.82 9.10 1.93
CA VAL A 487 31.13 7.90 2.72
C VAL A 487 30.85 6.62 1.92
N ASP A 488 31.32 5.47 2.44
CA ASP A 488 30.76 4.18 2.06
C ASP A 488 29.37 4.04 2.69
N LEU A 489 28.33 4.04 1.86
CA LEU A 489 26.94 4.05 2.34
C LEU A 489 26.55 2.75 3.04
N VAL A 490 27.08 1.61 2.57
CA VAL A 490 26.75 0.29 3.16
C VAL A 490 27.39 0.18 4.55
N ASP A 491 28.65 0.55 4.68
CA ASP A 491 29.36 0.55 5.95
C ASP A 491 28.77 1.55 6.95
N SER A 492 28.29 2.68 6.46
CA SER A 492 27.58 3.71 7.24
C SER A 492 26.12 3.35 7.54
N GLY A 493 25.66 2.22 7.00
CA GLY A 493 24.31 1.73 7.17
C GLY A 493 23.25 2.44 6.32
N ILE A 494 23.61 3.28 5.37
CA ILE A 494 22.67 3.97 4.46
C ILE A 494 22.36 3.03 3.31
N VAL A 495 21.30 2.25 3.46
CA VAL A 495 20.88 1.22 2.52
C VAL A 495 19.39 1.35 2.21
N ASP A 496 19.00 0.96 1.00
CA ASP A 496 17.61 0.87 0.57
C ASP A 496 17.26 -0.61 0.27
N PRO A 497 16.02 -1.05 0.54
CA PRO A 497 15.56 -2.35 0.07
C PRO A 497 15.53 -2.42 -1.45
N ALA A 498 16.10 -3.48 -2.04
CA ALA A 498 16.15 -3.64 -3.50
C ALA A 498 14.74 -3.64 -4.13
N LYS A 499 13.78 -4.27 -3.47
CA LYS A 499 12.36 -4.29 -3.87
C LYS A 499 11.78 -2.88 -3.99
N VAL A 500 12.04 -2.01 -3.01
CA VAL A 500 11.56 -0.62 -2.99
C VAL A 500 12.12 0.15 -4.18
N VAL A 501 13.44 0.08 -4.42
CA VAL A 501 14.11 0.82 -5.49
C VAL A 501 13.62 0.36 -6.87
N ARG A 502 13.49 -0.96 -7.07
CA ARG A 502 13.04 -1.53 -8.34
C ARG A 502 11.56 -1.23 -8.60
N ALA A 503 10.68 -1.39 -7.59
CA ALA A 503 9.25 -1.10 -7.70
C ALA A 503 9.02 0.38 -8.03
N ALA A 504 9.69 1.29 -7.32
CA ALA A 504 9.61 2.73 -7.59
C ALA A 504 9.94 3.08 -9.06
N LEU A 505 10.99 2.47 -9.63
CA LEU A 505 11.34 2.70 -11.03
C LEU A 505 10.34 2.08 -12.00
N GLN A 506 9.90 0.85 -11.75
CA GLN A 506 8.96 0.14 -12.63
C GLN A 506 7.60 0.84 -12.69
N ASP A 507 7.06 1.23 -11.54
CA ASP A 507 5.77 1.92 -11.48
C ASP A 507 5.84 3.33 -12.07
N ALA A 508 6.93 4.06 -11.79
CA ALA A 508 7.20 5.36 -12.39
C ALA A 508 7.25 5.27 -13.92
N ALA A 509 8.02 4.31 -14.46
CA ALA A 509 8.19 4.16 -15.90
C ALA A 509 6.91 3.67 -16.60
N SER A 510 6.15 2.77 -15.95
CA SER A 510 4.88 2.27 -16.47
C SER A 510 3.90 3.41 -16.74
N VAL A 511 3.65 4.25 -15.75
CA VAL A 511 2.73 5.39 -15.86
C VAL A 511 3.32 6.50 -16.74
N ALA A 512 4.60 6.83 -16.55
CA ALA A 512 5.26 7.86 -17.37
C ALA A 512 5.26 7.48 -18.87
N GLY A 513 5.47 6.20 -19.21
CA GLY A 513 5.37 5.71 -20.58
C GLY A 513 3.98 5.92 -21.20
N LEU A 514 2.91 5.75 -20.41
CA LEU A 514 1.54 6.04 -20.86
C LEU A 514 1.35 7.56 -21.09
N LEU A 515 1.84 8.39 -20.17
CA LEU A 515 1.74 9.84 -20.29
C LEU A 515 2.51 10.38 -21.51
N VAL A 516 3.71 9.83 -21.79
CA VAL A 516 4.52 10.20 -22.97
C VAL A 516 3.81 9.83 -24.27
N THR A 517 3.04 8.72 -24.31
CA THR A 517 2.28 8.27 -25.48
C THR A 517 0.89 8.90 -25.61
N THR A 518 0.46 9.72 -24.65
CA THR A 518 -0.87 10.36 -24.66
C THR A 518 -0.90 11.52 -25.66
N GLU A 519 -1.91 11.52 -26.53
CA GLU A 519 -2.14 12.56 -27.55
C GLU A 519 -3.42 13.36 -27.28
N ALA A 520 -4.41 12.78 -26.64
CA ALA A 520 -5.68 13.42 -26.36
C ALA A 520 -6.13 13.20 -24.91
N MET A 521 -6.78 14.22 -24.35
CA MET A 521 -7.39 14.18 -23.01
C MET A 521 -8.87 14.55 -23.13
N VAL A 522 -9.74 13.78 -22.45
CA VAL A 522 -11.20 13.97 -22.52
C VAL A 522 -11.73 14.17 -21.11
N ALA A 523 -12.30 15.32 -20.83
CA ALA A 523 -12.93 15.65 -19.55
C ALA A 523 -14.43 15.97 -19.71
N GLU A 524 -15.18 15.97 -18.63
CA GLU A 524 -16.53 16.51 -18.65
C GLU A 524 -16.51 18.03 -18.75
N ALA A 525 -17.22 18.57 -19.72
CA ALA A 525 -17.36 20.02 -19.85
C ALA A 525 -18.02 20.62 -18.59
N PRO A 526 -17.63 21.83 -18.18
CA PRO A 526 -18.27 22.52 -17.06
C PRO A 526 -19.78 22.62 -17.29
N LYS A 527 -20.59 22.26 -16.31
CA LYS A 527 -22.03 22.52 -16.38
C LYS A 527 -22.25 24.04 -16.41
N LYS A 528 -22.87 24.55 -17.46
CA LYS A 528 -23.34 25.94 -17.46
C LYS A 528 -24.26 26.09 -16.25
N GLN A 529 -23.88 26.93 -15.30
CA GLN A 529 -24.77 27.33 -14.22
C GLN A 529 -25.98 28.04 -14.88
N THR A 530 -27.13 27.40 -14.92
CA THR A 530 -28.37 28.08 -15.21
C THR A 530 -28.61 29.07 -14.07
N PRO A 531 -28.74 30.37 -14.35
CA PRO A 531 -29.09 31.33 -13.29
C PRO A 531 -30.35 30.81 -12.60
N PRO A 532 -30.46 30.94 -11.26
CA PRO A 532 -31.68 30.57 -10.57
C PRO A 532 -32.88 31.29 -11.21
N PRO A 533 -34.02 30.62 -11.40
CA PRO A 533 -35.21 31.27 -11.95
C PRO A 533 -35.53 32.50 -11.10
N PRO A 534 -35.88 33.64 -11.74
CA PRO A 534 -36.25 34.83 -11.00
C PRO A 534 -37.36 34.46 -10.02
N MET A 535 -37.18 34.80 -8.73
CA MET A 535 -38.23 34.62 -7.74
C MET A 535 -39.49 35.33 -8.25
N PRO A 536 -40.69 34.69 -8.19
CA PRO A 536 -41.91 35.37 -8.51
C PRO A 536 -42.04 36.61 -7.61
N GLY A 537 -42.08 37.77 -8.22
CA GLY A 537 -42.20 39.03 -7.50
C GLY A 537 -43.37 38.95 -6.53
N GLY A 538 -43.10 39.18 -5.24
CA GLY A 538 -44.12 39.27 -4.23
C GLY A 538 -45.13 40.36 -4.63
N GLY A 539 -46.35 39.92 -4.94
CA GLY A 539 -47.47 40.82 -5.20
C GLY A 539 -47.69 41.74 -4.00
N GLY A 540 -47.58 43.03 -4.24
CA GLY A 540 -47.90 44.06 -3.24
C GLY A 540 -49.29 43.85 -2.68
N MET A 541 -49.42 43.67 -1.39
CA MET A 541 -50.65 43.83 -0.65
C MET A 541 -50.94 45.33 -0.57
N GLY A 542 -51.98 45.73 -1.33
CA GLY A 542 -52.51 47.04 -1.25
C GLY A 542 -53.01 47.39 0.13
N GLY A 543 -52.82 48.66 0.52
CA GLY A 543 -53.28 49.19 1.76
C GLY A 543 -54.78 49.09 1.94
N MET A 544 -55.21 48.85 3.16
CA MET A 544 -56.53 49.21 3.66
C MET A 544 -56.28 50.22 4.78
N ASP A 545 -56.66 51.45 4.46
CA ASP A 545 -57.04 52.48 5.45
C ASP A 545 -58.20 51.97 6.29
N PHE A 546 -58.07 52.02 7.60
CA PHE A 546 -59.05 52.58 8.56
C PHE A 546 -58.36 52.77 9.92
#